data_aba70a7cebe35f764b5f75dbdc73f5ff
#
_entry.id   aba70a7cebe35f764b5f75dbdc73f5ff
#
_cell.length_a   1.000
_cell.length_b   1.000
_cell.length_c   1.000
_cell.angle_alpha   90.00
_cell.angle_beta   90.00
_cell.angle_gamma   90.00
#
_symmetry.space_group_name_H-M   'P 1'
#
loop_
_entity.id
_entity.type
_entity.pdbx_description
1 polymer ?
#
loop_
_entity_poly.entity_id
_entity_poly.type
_entity_poly.pdbx_seq_one_letter_code
_entity_poly.pdbx_strand_id
1 'polypeptide(L)'
;MICLSRSGHRYLRRVHNRVCSPLLIERSIKMALALSLLLFFPTPGTSSSSVGTKLSPFPACSITPSFEVSRIMWYVSTRGMAPRVDFEGALFSGYAPDGGLYMPEELPQLGGETLRQWSGLSYAGLVKALCSLFIGPELIPKDDLNDLIDRAFSRFRHKEVVHLCRLRNGLNVLELWHGVTYAFKDLSLCCTAQFLQYFLEKRKKHITVVVGTSGDTGSAAIESVQGAKNVDIIVLLPKGRCTKIQELQMTTVLRENVHVFGVEGNSDELDEPIKAVFADVAFVKKHNLMSLNSINWSRVLVQMAHHFFAYFQCAPSLDTHPLPPVEVVVPTGAAGNLAAGCIAQKMGLPIRLVVAVNCNDIIHRTVQRGDFSLSETVKVTLASAMDIQVPYNMERIFWLLSGSDSQMTRALMEQFERTQRVNVPKELHSKLSEAVTSESMMDEVITQTMLRCWEENQYLLCPHSAVAVSYHFQQTDRQQPSPPRCCLAPASAAKFPEAVLAAGLTPDTPADILALERKEARCTPMRKGDDWTQMLRDTIENLSRQWQGHFQNTPE
;
A
#
# COMPACT_ATOMS: atom_id res chain seq x y z
N MET A 1 8.68 -58.08 7.01
CA MET A 1 8.61 -58.84 5.76
C MET A 1 8.62 -57.79 4.65
N ILE A 2 9.80 -57.42 4.13
CA ILE A 2 10.54 -58.01 3.00
C ILE A 2 9.64 -58.03 1.73
N CYS A 3 9.92 -57.16 0.70
CA CYS A 3 10.83 -57.20 -0.43
C CYS A 3 10.69 -55.96 -1.28
N LEU A 4 11.59 -55.15 -1.58
CA LEU A 4 12.70 -55.02 -2.56
C LEU A 4 12.41 -55.49 -4.01
N SER A 5 12.52 -54.57 -5.01
CA SER A 5 13.28 -54.69 -6.28
C SER A 5 13.12 -53.37 -7.06
N ARG A 6 14.11 -52.61 -7.37
CA ARG A 6 15.31 -52.59 -8.23
C ARG A 6 15.04 -52.81 -9.71
N SER A 7 15.33 -51.79 -10.49
CA SER A 7 16.12 -51.71 -11.75
C SER A 7 15.68 -50.51 -12.57
N GLY A 8 16.44 -49.63 -13.14
CA GLY A 8 17.85 -49.60 -13.52
C GLY A 8 18.02 -49.08 -14.96
N HIS A 9 18.97 -48.15 -15.13
CA HIS A 9 19.68 -47.77 -16.36
C HIS A 9 19.20 -46.58 -17.21
N ARG A 10 19.93 -45.49 -17.10
CA ARG A 10 20.96 -44.91 -18.00
C ARG A 10 20.57 -44.64 -19.45
N TYR A 11 20.63 -43.36 -19.86
CA TYR A 11 21.25 -42.95 -21.12
C TYR A 11 21.93 -41.55 -20.98
N LEU A 12 23.24 -41.55 -21.08
CA LEU A 12 24.14 -40.41 -21.28
C LEU A 12 24.47 -40.32 -22.80
N ARG A 13 24.48 -39.10 -23.37
CA ARG A 13 25.43 -38.63 -24.42
C ARG A 13 25.12 -37.14 -24.68
N ARG A 14 26.01 -36.25 -24.28
CA ARG A 14 27.12 -35.58 -25.02
C ARG A 14 26.64 -34.86 -26.29
N VAL A 15 26.72 -33.51 -26.32
CA VAL A 15 27.35 -32.74 -27.39
C VAL A 15 28.00 -31.46 -26.83
N HIS A 16 29.20 -31.24 -27.25
CA HIS A 16 30.27 -30.31 -27.04
C HIS A 16 29.99 -28.80 -27.15
N ASN A 17 30.71 -28.09 -26.30
CA ASN A 17 31.38 -26.80 -26.39
C ASN A 17 31.41 -26.06 -27.74
N ARG A 18 31.09 -24.76 -27.70
CA ARG A 18 31.92 -23.73 -28.33
C ARG A 18 32.06 -22.53 -27.38
N VAL A 19 33.25 -22.33 -26.91
CA VAL A 19 33.80 -21.19 -26.20
C VAL A 19 33.98 -20.05 -27.21
N CYS A 20 33.44 -18.87 -26.93
CA CYS A 20 33.92 -17.60 -27.51
C CYS A 20 34.38 -16.70 -26.38
N SER A 21 35.64 -16.28 -26.46
CA SER A 21 36.43 -15.58 -25.46
C SER A 21 36.05 -14.09 -25.30
N PRO A 22 36.34 -13.50 -24.10
CA PRO A 22 35.89 -12.14 -23.70
C PRO A 22 36.89 -11.02 -24.08
N LEU A 23 37.52 -11.03 -25.23
CA LEU A 23 38.60 -10.08 -25.59
C LEU A 23 38.23 -9.01 -26.63
N LEU A 24 36.95 -8.90 -27.02
CA LEU A 24 36.49 -7.96 -28.04
C LEU A 24 35.61 -6.80 -27.55
N ILE A 25 35.24 -6.80 -26.28
CA ILE A 25 34.38 -5.73 -25.70
C ILE A 25 35.21 -4.62 -25.01
N GLU A 26 36.44 -4.89 -24.65
CA GLU A 26 37.29 -3.93 -23.91
C GLU A 26 37.97 -2.87 -24.80
N ARG A 27 37.98 -3.02 -26.11
CA ARG A 27 38.58 -2.05 -27.05
C ARG A 27 37.67 -0.93 -27.54
N SER A 28 36.36 -1.06 -27.40
CA SER A 28 35.40 -0.03 -27.84
C SER A 28 35.11 1.04 -26.80
N ILE A 29 35.41 0.78 -25.53
CA ILE A 29 35.15 1.75 -24.42
C ILE A 29 36.32 2.71 -24.19
N LYS A 30 37.54 2.35 -24.58
CA LYS A 30 38.74 3.20 -24.41
C LYS A 30 38.93 4.27 -25.50
N MET A 31 38.16 4.23 -26.59
CA MET A 31 38.26 5.22 -27.66
C MET A 31 37.25 6.38 -27.56
N ALA A 32 36.27 6.28 -26.69
CA ALA A 32 35.26 7.32 -26.45
C ALA A 32 35.64 8.35 -25.35
N LEU A 33 36.67 8.06 -24.57
CA LEU A 33 37.12 8.91 -23.45
C LEU A 33 38.34 9.79 -23.74
N ALA A 34 38.87 9.77 -24.96
CA ALA A 34 40.08 10.52 -25.32
C ALA A 34 39.84 11.75 -26.23
N LEU A 35 38.60 12.12 -26.52
CA LEU A 35 38.28 13.23 -27.46
C LEU A 35 37.56 14.43 -26.81
N SER A 36 37.48 14.52 -25.49
CA SER A 36 36.79 15.64 -24.80
C SER A 36 37.70 16.55 -23.95
N LEU A 37 39.01 16.50 -24.13
CA LEU A 37 39.97 17.27 -23.34
C LEU A 37 40.98 18.02 -24.22
N LEU A 38 40.53 18.81 -25.16
CA LEU A 38 41.34 19.84 -25.78
C LEU A 38 40.40 20.91 -26.35
N LEU A 39 40.31 22.02 -25.66
CA LEU A 39 40.06 23.38 -26.16
C LEU A 39 39.55 24.28 -25.01
N PHE A 40 40.41 25.15 -24.59
CA PHE A 40 40.22 26.48 -24.04
C PHE A 40 41.18 26.79 -22.85
N PHE A 41 42.33 27.33 -23.24
CA PHE A 41 43.07 28.33 -22.44
C PHE A 41 43.20 29.60 -23.26
N PRO A 42 42.93 30.79 -22.69
CA PRO A 42 43.48 32.03 -23.19
C PRO A 42 44.59 32.56 -22.24
N THR A 43 45.66 33.07 -22.87
CA THR A 43 46.83 33.70 -22.30
C THR A 43 46.55 35.14 -21.81
N PRO A 44 47.41 35.67 -20.90
CA PRO A 44 47.22 36.98 -20.27
C PRO A 44 47.93 38.12 -21.04
N GLY A 45 47.37 39.34 -20.95
CA GLY A 45 47.97 40.55 -21.55
C GLY A 45 47.52 41.85 -20.87
N THR A 46 48.39 42.38 -20.00
CA THR A 46 48.78 43.79 -19.72
C THR A 46 47.75 44.90 -19.48
N SER A 47 47.88 45.45 -18.29
CA SER A 47 47.78 46.80 -17.72
C SER A 47 47.39 48.02 -18.58
N SER A 48 46.48 48.88 -18.08
CA SER A 48 46.77 50.30 -17.76
C SER A 48 45.60 51.00 -17.05
N SER A 49 45.98 51.94 -16.22
CA SER A 49 45.26 52.78 -15.27
C SER A 49 44.30 53.81 -15.87
N SER A 50 43.20 54.18 -15.18
CA SER A 50 42.96 55.51 -14.63
C SER A 50 41.52 55.77 -14.13
N VAL A 51 41.47 56.29 -12.88
CA VAL A 51 40.63 57.36 -12.30
C VAL A 51 39.09 57.32 -12.46
N GLY A 52 38.45 57.05 -11.40
CA GLY A 52 37.47 57.79 -10.63
C GLY A 52 36.08 58.13 -11.19
N THR A 53 35.06 57.62 -10.53
CA THR A 53 33.97 58.42 -9.89
C THR A 53 32.97 57.45 -9.19
N LYS A 54 32.61 57.83 -7.97
CA LYS A 54 31.66 57.13 -7.11
C LYS A 54 30.23 57.26 -7.64
N LEU A 55 29.57 56.14 -7.84
CA LEU A 55 28.11 56.01 -7.81
C LEU A 55 27.78 54.68 -7.16
N SER A 56 26.94 54.70 -6.12
CA SER A 56 26.47 53.57 -5.36
C SER A 56 25.64 52.62 -6.24
N PRO A 57 25.86 51.30 -6.17
CA PRO A 57 24.95 50.36 -6.86
C PRO A 57 23.86 49.90 -5.92
N PHE A 58 22.62 49.97 -6.42
CA PHE A 58 21.49 49.19 -5.93
C PHE A 58 21.83 47.70 -6.00
N PRO A 59 21.36 46.85 -5.06
CA PRO A 59 21.60 45.45 -5.14
C PRO A 59 20.76 44.85 -6.29
N ALA A 60 21.42 44.40 -7.33
CA ALA A 60 20.83 43.56 -8.36
C ALA A 60 20.55 42.19 -7.73
N CYS A 61 19.26 41.92 -7.51
CA CYS A 61 18.77 40.58 -7.19
C CYS A 61 18.93 39.73 -8.45
N SER A 62 20.04 39.02 -8.59
CA SER A 62 20.22 38.00 -9.60
C SER A 62 19.49 36.75 -9.15
N ILE A 63 18.20 36.65 -9.50
CA ILE A 63 17.47 35.42 -9.50
C ILE A 63 17.97 34.63 -10.73
N THR A 64 19.00 33.81 -10.55
CA THR A 64 19.28 32.74 -11.49
C THR A 64 18.16 31.72 -11.31
N PRO A 65 17.35 31.41 -12.34
CA PRO A 65 16.47 30.27 -12.27
C PRO A 65 17.36 29.03 -12.22
N SER A 66 17.43 28.39 -11.06
CA SER A 66 17.90 27.02 -10.99
C SER A 66 16.92 26.21 -11.82
N PHE A 67 17.33 25.79 -13.00
CA PHE A 67 16.69 24.69 -13.72
C PHE A 67 16.86 23.47 -12.80
N GLU A 68 15.88 23.20 -11.93
CA GLU A 68 15.69 21.87 -11.39
C GLU A 68 15.42 20.97 -12.58
N VAL A 69 16.44 20.23 -12.99
CA VAL A 69 16.26 19.06 -13.87
C VAL A 69 15.32 18.15 -13.09
N SER A 70 14.07 18.05 -13.51
CA SER A 70 13.10 17.17 -12.88
C SER A 70 13.65 15.74 -12.97
N ARG A 71 14.11 15.23 -11.84
CA ARG A 71 14.70 13.90 -11.76
C ARG A 71 13.55 12.91 -11.77
N ILE A 72 13.46 12.09 -12.82
CA ILE A 72 12.43 11.03 -12.92
C ILE A 72 12.53 10.15 -11.68
N MET A 73 11.43 10.00 -10.94
CA MET A 73 11.34 9.07 -9.82
C MET A 73 11.24 7.64 -10.37
N TRP A 74 12.24 6.82 -10.05
CA TRP A 74 12.28 5.42 -10.42
C TRP A 74 11.82 4.52 -9.28
N TYR A 75 11.23 3.39 -9.65
CA TYR A 75 10.76 2.35 -8.75
C TYR A 75 11.49 1.05 -9.03
N VAL A 76 11.97 0.41 -7.98
CA VAL A 76 12.72 -0.85 -8.03
C VAL A 76 11.97 -1.94 -7.30
N SER A 77 12.19 -3.19 -7.71
CA SER A 77 11.68 -4.34 -6.97
C SER A 77 12.46 -4.53 -5.67
N THR A 78 11.75 -4.85 -4.59
CA THR A 78 12.34 -5.26 -3.31
C THR A 78 13.27 -6.48 -3.43
N ARG A 79 13.12 -7.31 -4.49
CA ARG A 79 13.97 -8.49 -4.76
C ARG A 79 15.09 -8.21 -5.77
N GLY A 80 15.08 -7.08 -6.45
CA GLY A 80 16.18 -6.54 -7.24
C GLY A 80 16.45 -7.22 -8.58
N MET A 81 15.61 -8.15 -9.05
CA MET A 81 15.80 -8.86 -10.31
C MET A 81 14.92 -8.32 -11.44
N ALA A 82 13.94 -7.49 -11.12
CA ALA A 82 13.08 -6.85 -12.10
C ALA A 82 13.69 -5.54 -12.61
N PRO A 83 13.42 -5.13 -13.86
CA PRO A 83 13.77 -3.81 -14.33
C PRO A 83 13.10 -2.72 -13.49
N ARG A 84 13.78 -1.59 -13.30
CA ARG A 84 13.15 -0.41 -12.72
C ARG A 84 12.07 0.15 -13.63
N VAL A 85 11.05 0.73 -13.05
CA VAL A 85 9.91 1.32 -13.75
C VAL A 85 9.66 2.74 -13.24
N ASP A 86 8.91 3.53 -13.99
CA ASP A 86 8.35 4.81 -13.53
C ASP A 86 7.08 4.59 -12.66
N PHE A 87 6.45 5.69 -12.25
CA PHE A 87 5.22 5.60 -11.46
C PHE A 87 4.10 4.86 -12.20
N GLU A 88 3.95 5.08 -13.50
CA GLU A 88 2.93 4.38 -14.29
C GLU A 88 3.18 2.87 -14.28
N GLY A 89 4.42 2.44 -14.51
CA GLY A 89 4.79 1.03 -14.44
C GLY A 89 4.52 0.41 -13.06
N ALA A 90 4.84 1.10 -11.97
CA ALA A 90 4.56 0.64 -10.61
C ALA A 90 3.04 0.61 -10.28
N LEU A 91 2.28 1.59 -10.81
CA LEU A 91 0.83 1.67 -10.65
C LEU A 91 0.10 0.49 -11.29
N PHE A 92 0.47 0.14 -12.54
CA PHE A 92 -0.15 -0.95 -13.29
C PHE A 92 0.32 -2.34 -12.87
N SER A 93 1.35 -2.42 -12.03
CA SER A 93 1.89 -3.68 -11.51
C SER A 93 1.39 -3.95 -10.10
N GLY A 94 0.93 -5.17 -9.82
CA GLY A 94 0.75 -5.63 -8.44
C GLY A 94 2.09 -6.09 -7.88
N TYR A 95 2.58 -7.23 -8.37
CA TYR A 95 3.93 -7.71 -8.11
C TYR A 95 4.89 -7.28 -9.22
N ALA A 96 6.15 -7.12 -8.88
CA ALA A 96 7.22 -7.05 -9.87
C ALA A 96 7.41 -8.45 -10.54
N PRO A 97 7.97 -8.53 -11.76
CA PRO A 97 8.16 -9.80 -12.47
C PRO A 97 8.99 -10.86 -11.72
N ASP A 98 9.78 -10.46 -10.74
CA ASP A 98 10.57 -11.34 -9.86
C ASP A 98 9.82 -11.75 -8.57
N GLY A 99 8.53 -11.45 -8.48
CA GLY A 99 7.68 -11.71 -7.32
C GLY A 99 7.82 -10.70 -6.19
N GLY A 100 8.73 -9.72 -6.30
CA GLY A 100 8.91 -8.63 -5.34
C GLY A 100 7.84 -7.55 -5.43
N LEU A 101 7.97 -6.53 -4.59
CA LEU A 101 7.10 -5.38 -4.53
C LEU A 101 7.84 -4.12 -4.99
N TYR A 102 7.14 -3.18 -5.65
CA TYR A 102 7.78 -1.93 -6.03
C TYR A 102 7.93 -0.97 -4.86
N MET A 103 9.13 -0.36 -4.78
CA MET A 103 9.48 0.73 -3.87
C MET A 103 10.20 1.83 -4.66
N PRO A 104 10.08 3.11 -4.25
CA PRO A 104 10.88 4.17 -4.85
C PRO A 104 12.37 3.89 -4.60
N GLU A 105 13.19 4.11 -5.62
CA GLU A 105 14.65 3.90 -5.55
C GLU A 105 15.29 4.83 -4.51
N GLU A 106 14.75 6.04 -4.38
CA GLU A 106 15.16 7.03 -3.38
C GLU A 106 13.96 7.57 -2.62
N LEU A 107 14.12 7.82 -1.32
CA LEU A 107 13.09 8.45 -0.50
C LEU A 107 13.44 9.93 -0.26
N PRO A 108 12.53 10.86 -0.60
CA PRO A 108 12.70 12.27 -0.27
C PRO A 108 12.87 12.47 1.24
N GLN A 109 13.85 13.31 1.63
CA GLN A 109 14.05 13.69 3.03
C GLN A 109 13.36 15.01 3.30
N LEU A 110 12.52 15.07 4.32
CA LEU A 110 11.76 16.26 4.70
C LEU A 110 12.39 16.92 5.91
N GLY A 111 12.83 18.17 5.73
CA GLY A 111 13.32 18.99 6.83
C GLY A 111 12.20 19.56 7.71
N GLY A 112 12.57 20.03 8.91
CA GLY A 112 11.60 20.62 9.86
C GLY A 112 10.83 21.80 9.28
N GLU A 113 11.43 22.59 8.36
CA GLU A 113 10.73 23.69 7.69
C GLU A 113 9.61 23.18 6.77
N THR A 114 9.87 22.15 5.98
CA THR A 114 8.83 21.51 5.14
C THR A 114 7.70 20.95 5.98
N LEU A 115 8.03 20.30 7.10
CA LEU A 115 7.02 19.76 8.02
C LEU A 115 6.16 20.88 8.63
N ARG A 116 6.75 22.03 9.00
CA ARG A 116 5.99 23.21 9.46
C ARG A 116 5.06 23.75 8.39
N GLN A 117 5.54 23.91 7.16
CA GLN A 117 4.70 24.37 6.05
C GLN A 117 3.53 23.41 5.77
N TRP A 118 3.76 22.10 5.85
CA TRP A 118 2.73 21.10 5.59
C TRP A 118 1.71 20.95 6.72
N SER A 119 2.03 21.39 7.94
CA SER A 119 1.12 21.28 9.08
C SER A 119 -0.19 22.04 8.92
N GLY A 120 -0.21 23.08 8.08
CA GLY A 120 -1.40 23.85 7.73
C GLY A 120 -2.24 23.26 6.60
N LEU A 121 -1.80 22.15 5.98
CA LEU A 121 -2.51 21.55 4.87
C LEU A 121 -3.70 20.71 5.36
N SER A 122 -4.77 20.71 4.57
CA SER A 122 -5.85 19.73 4.72
C SER A 122 -5.33 18.32 4.38
N TYR A 123 -6.10 17.29 4.72
CA TYR A 123 -5.75 15.92 4.35
C TYR A 123 -5.54 15.77 2.83
N ALA A 124 -6.46 16.30 2.02
CA ALA A 124 -6.31 16.32 0.57
C ALA A 124 -5.04 17.08 0.13
N GLY A 125 -4.74 18.21 0.78
CA GLY A 125 -3.50 18.97 0.55
C GLY A 125 -2.24 18.16 0.85
N LEU A 126 -2.23 17.36 1.92
CA LEU A 126 -1.14 16.44 2.25
C LEU A 126 -0.98 15.34 1.22
N VAL A 127 -2.08 14.75 0.74
CA VAL A 127 -2.03 13.75 -0.35
C VAL A 127 -1.44 14.36 -1.61
N LYS A 128 -1.84 15.59 -2.00
CA LYS A 128 -1.30 16.32 -3.15
C LYS A 128 0.21 16.57 -2.99
N ALA A 129 0.63 17.06 -1.83
CA ALA A 129 2.04 17.33 -1.52
C ALA A 129 2.89 16.05 -1.57
N LEU A 130 2.41 14.97 -0.95
CA LEU A 130 3.09 13.67 -0.97
C LEU A 130 3.14 13.10 -2.38
N CYS A 131 2.01 13.04 -3.10
CA CYS A 131 1.98 12.48 -4.45
C CYS A 131 2.93 13.23 -5.40
N SER A 132 3.06 14.56 -5.28
CA SER A 132 3.97 15.34 -6.12
C SER A 132 5.46 15.06 -5.88
N LEU A 133 5.83 14.45 -4.75
CA LEU A 133 7.21 14.00 -4.51
C LEU A 133 7.55 12.69 -5.23
N PHE A 134 6.54 11.87 -5.54
CA PHE A 134 6.68 10.52 -6.07
C PHE A 134 6.16 10.35 -7.50
N ILE A 135 5.39 11.32 -8.00
CA ILE A 135 4.83 11.32 -9.36
C ILE A 135 5.40 12.54 -10.09
N GLY A 136 6.30 12.30 -11.03
CA GLY A 136 6.91 13.38 -11.78
C GLY A 136 5.92 14.12 -12.68
N PRO A 137 6.09 15.45 -12.85
CA PRO A 137 5.18 16.28 -13.66
C PRO A 137 5.18 15.91 -15.14
N GLU A 138 6.18 15.18 -15.60
CA GLU A 138 6.27 14.62 -16.98
C GLU A 138 5.27 13.47 -17.19
N LEU A 139 4.89 12.77 -16.12
CA LEU A 139 3.88 11.69 -16.16
C LEU A 139 2.48 12.26 -15.96
N ILE A 140 2.29 13.01 -14.88
CA ILE A 140 1.04 13.70 -14.54
C ILE A 140 1.38 15.15 -14.17
N PRO A 141 1.04 16.15 -14.99
CA PRO A 141 1.21 17.56 -14.66
C PRO A 141 0.59 17.89 -13.29
N LYS A 142 1.19 18.84 -12.57
CA LYS A 142 0.80 19.14 -11.18
C LYS A 142 -0.67 19.53 -11.04
N ASP A 143 -1.20 20.30 -11.96
CA ASP A 143 -2.61 20.72 -11.92
C ASP A 143 -3.54 19.54 -12.17
N ASP A 144 -3.22 18.68 -13.15
CA ASP A 144 -3.97 17.44 -13.39
C ASP A 144 -3.92 16.52 -12.16
N LEU A 145 -2.75 16.36 -11.52
CA LEU A 145 -2.59 15.56 -10.31
C LEU A 145 -3.47 16.08 -9.16
N ASN A 146 -3.52 17.40 -8.99
CA ASN A 146 -4.36 18.03 -7.98
C ASN A 146 -5.85 17.78 -8.25
N ASP A 147 -6.28 17.93 -9.50
CA ASP A 147 -7.66 17.70 -9.92
C ASP A 147 -8.09 16.23 -9.76
N LEU A 148 -7.18 15.29 -10.07
CA LEU A 148 -7.41 13.86 -9.85
C LEU A 148 -7.67 13.55 -8.36
N ILE A 149 -6.86 14.13 -7.47
CA ILE A 149 -7.00 13.94 -6.03
C ILE A 149 -8.28 14.60 -5.50
N ASP A 150 -8.63 15.80 -5.97
CA ASP A 150 -9.88 16.45 -5.59
C ASP A 150 -11.10 15.64 -6.03
N ARG A 151 -11.10 15.11 -7.26
CA ARG A 151 -12.15 14.19 -7.73
C ARG A 151 -12.23 12.92 -6.90
N ALA A 152 -11.08 12.35 -6.51
CA ALA A 152 -11.05 11.16 -5.66
C ALA A 152 -11.78 11.37 -4.33
N PHE A 153 -11.63 12.55 -3.72
CA PHE A 153 -12.23 12.84 -2.41
C PHE A 153 -13.60 13.53 -2.46
N SER A 154 -14.09 13.89 -3.65
CA SER A 154 -15.36 14.62 -3.83
C SER A 154 -16.59 13.90 -3.26
N ARG A 155 -16.53 12.58 -3.10
CA ARG A 155 -17.64 11.73 -2.60
C ARG A 155 -17.52 11.37 -1.12
N PHE A 156 -16.52 11.90 -0.41
CA PHE A 156 -16.37 11.66 1.02
C PHE A 156 -17.44 12.41 1.82
N ARG A 157 -17.96 11.75 2.86
CA ARG A 157 -19.08 12.29 3.68
C ARG A 157 -18.63 13.41 4.60
N HIS A 158 -17.42 13.36 5.11
CA HIS A 158 -16.85 14.38 5.98
C HIS A 158 -16.09 15.43 5.14
N LYS A 159 -16.36 16.72 5.40
CA LYS A 159 -15.78 17.84 4.64
C LYS A 159 -14.23 17.86 4.67
N GLU A 160 -13.64 17.32 5.73
CA GLU A 160 -12.18 17.25 5.92
C GLU A 160 -11.59 15.93 5.40
N VAL A 161 -12.42 15.05 4.80
CA VAL A 161 -12.07 13.72 4.29
C VAL A 161 -11.78 12.71 5.41
N VAL A 162 -10.99 13.07 6.40
CA VAL A 162 -10.70 12.34 7.64
C VAL A 162 -11.02 13.24 8.84
N HIS A 163 -11.27 12.64 10.00
CA HIS A 163 -11.60 13.40 11.20
C HIS A 163 -10.84 12.90 12.42
N LEU A 164 -10.32 13.81 13.26
CA LEU A 164 -9.69 13.46 14.53
C LEU A 164 -10.64 13.70 15.69
N CYS A 165 -11.10 12.62 16.31
CA CYS A 165 -11.83 12.66 17.57
C CYS A 165 -10.85 12.75 18.75
N ARG A 166 -10.96 13.82 19.54
CA ARG A 166 -10.22 13.98 20.80
C ARG A 166 -11.13 13.56 21.96
N LEU A 167 -10.80 12.45 22.58
CA LEU A 167 -11.58 11.81 23.63
C LEU A 167 -10.90 11.98 25.00
N ARG A 168 -11.57 11.51 26.06
CA ARG A 168 -11.05 11.60 27.44
C ARG A 168 -9.74 10.85 27.59
N ASN A 169 -8.97 11.18 28.60
CA ASN A 169 -7.70 10.52 28.95
C ASN A 169 -6.63 10.57 27.84
N GLY A 170 -6.66 11.62 27.00
CA GLY A 170 -5.69 11.81 25.91
C GLY A 170 -5.83 10.83 24.74
N LEU A 171 -6.95 10.12 24.65
CA LEU A 171 -7.26 9.24 23.53
C LEU A 171 -7.59 10.10 22.30
N ASN A 172 -6.75 10.01 21.27
CA ASN A 172 -7.01 10.60 19.96
C ASN A 172 -7.28 9.47 18.97
N VAL A 173 -8.43 9.51 18.30
CA VAL A 173 -8.87 8.53 17.31
C VAL A 173 -8.97 9.21 15.96
N LEU A 174 -8.11 8.83 15.02
CA LEU A 174 -8.14 9.35 13.66
C LEU A 174 -9.06 8.49 12.79
N GLU A 175 -10.22 9.01 12.48
CA GLU A 175 -11.24 8.38 11.64
C GLU A 175 -10.86 8.45 10.17
N LEU A 176 -10.52 7.31 9.57
CA LEU A 176 -10.10 7.18 8.18
C LEU A 176 -11.22 6.63 7.26
N TRP A 177 -12.46 6.55 7.75
CA TRP A 177 -13.54 5.76 7.16
C TRP A 177 -14.72 6.59 6.62
N HIS A 178 -14.55 7.86 6.36
CA HIS A 178 -15.63 8.74 5.86
C HIS A 178 -15.89 8.63 4.35
N GLY A 179 -15.29 7.67 3.68
CA GLY A 179 -15.56 7.34 2.28
C GLY A 179 -16.86 6.54 2.11
N VAL A 180 -17.19 6.21 0.86
CA VAL A 180 -18.47 5.58 0.47
C VAL A 180 -18.66 4.21 1.11
N THR A 181 -17.57 3.43 1.29
CA THR A 181 -17.66 2.07 1.86
C THR A 181 -17.43 2.00 3.37
N TYR A 182 -17.25 3.13 4.04
CA TYR A 182 -16.99 3.20 5.48
C TYR A 182 -15.71 2.49 5.92
N ALA A 183 -14.67 2.49 5.05
CA ALA A 183 -13.36 1.92 5.36
C ALA A 183 -12.24 2.80 4.79
N PHE A 184 -11.08 2.80 5.44
CA PHE A 184 -9.90 3.60 5.06
C PHE A 184 -9.37 3.29 3.65
N LYS A 185 -9.71 2.09 3.14
CA LYS A 185 -9.32 1.67 1.80
C LYS A 185 -9.84 2.62 0.71
N ASP A 186 -10.97 3.28 0.94
CA ASP A 186 -11.51 4.31 0.05
C ASP A 186 -10.49 5.42 -0.23
N LEU A 187 -9.74 5.86 0.80
CA LEU A 187 -8.76 6.96 0.66
C LEU A 187 -7.73 6.69 -0.43
N SER A 188 -7.12 5.51 -0.39
CA SER A 188 -6.08 5.16 -1.36
C SER A 188 -6.65 4.64 -2.68
N LEU A 189 -7.74 3.88 -2.66
CA LEU A 189 -8.31 3.28 -3.87
C LEU A 189 -9.00 4.31 -4.78
N CYS A 190 -9.67 5.32 -4.22
CA CYS A 190 -10.23 6.41 -5.01
C CYS A 190 -9.14 7.20 -5.76
N CYS A 191 -8.01 7.51 -5.10
CA CYS A 191 -6.87 8.15 -5.77
C CYS A 191 -6.26 7.22 -6.82
N THR A 192 -6.02 5.95 -6.49
CA THR A 192 -5.46 4.95 -7.42
C THR A 192 -6.32 4.81 -8.68
N ALA A 193 -7.66 4.76 -8.53
CA ALA A 193 -8.58 4.68 -9.66
C ALA A 193 -8.51 5.93 -10.56
N GLN A 194 -8.38 7.12 -9.98
CA GLN A 194 -8.21 8.36 -10.77
C GLN A 194 -6.89 8.34 -11.55
N PHE A 195 -5.78 7.90 -10.93
CA PHE A 195 -4.49 7.76 -11.62
C PHE A 195 -4.56 6.73 -12.75
N LEU A 196 -5.19 5.57 -12.51
CA LEU A 196 -5.40 4.55 -13.53
C LEU A 196 -6.21 5.10 -14.71
N GLN A 197 -7.32 5.76 -14.42
CA GLN A 197 -8.20 6.30 -15.46
C GLN A 197 -7.48 7.34 -16.32
N TYR A 198 -6.68 8.22 -15.70
CA TYR A 198 -5.85 9.20 -16.41
C TYR A 198 -4.93 8.54 -17.46
N PHE A 199 -4.19 7.50 -17.08
CA PHE A 199 -3.29 6.81 -17.99
C PHE A 199 -4.04 5.96 -19.03
N LEU A 200 -5.14 5.31 -18.66
CA LEU A 200 -5.95 4.50 -19.59
C LEU A 200 -6.57 5.36 -20.69
N GLU A 201 -7.09 6.53 -20.34
CA GLU A 201 -7.62 7.50 -21.30
C GLU A 201 -6.52 8.01 -22.24
N LYS A 202 -5.37 8.42 -21.68
CA LYS A 202 -4.21 8.88 -22.44
C LYS A 202 -3.67 7.82 -23.40
N ARG A 203 -3.74 6.53 -23.02
CA ARG A 203 -3.21 5.41 -23.83
C ARG A 203 -4.27 4.67 -24.64
N LYS A 204 -5.55 4.99 -24.49
CA LYS A 204 -6.69 4.28 -25.10
C LYS A 204 -6.62 2.76 -24.83
N LYS A 205 -6.32 2.38 -23.58
CA LYS A 205 -6.16 0.98 -23.17
C LYS A 205 -7.27 0.58 -22.22
N HIS A 206 -7.47 -0.73 -22.12
CA HIS A 206 -8.36 -1.38 -21.16
C HIS A 206 -7.54 -2.27 -20.23
N ILE A 207 -8.01 -2.44 -18.99
CA ILE A 207 -7.44 -3.36 -18.01
C ILE A 207 -8.52 -4.21 -17.37
N THR A 208 -8.12 -5.40 -16.94
CA THR A 208 -8.91 -6.22 -16.03
C THR A 208 -8.23 -6.27 -14.66
N VAL A 209 -8.92 -5.75 -13.65
CA VAL A 209 -8.47 -5.75 -12.26
C VAL A 209 -8.94 -7.01 -11.56
N VAL A 210 -8.05 -7.72 -10.88
CA VAL A 210 -8.38 -8.89 -10.06
C VAL A 210 -8.04 -8.61 -8.61
N VAL A 211 -9.00 -8.81 -7.72
CA VAL A 211 -8.89 -8.53 -6.27
C VAL A 211 -9.35 -9.72 -5.46
N GLY A 212 -8.47 -10.28 -4.63
CA GLY A 212 -8.85 -11.11 -3.49
C GLY A 212 -9.13 -10.24 -2.27
N THR A 213 -10.16 -10.54 -1.49
CA THR A 213 -10.55 -9.70 -0.37
C THR A 213 -11.05 -10.48 0.83
N SER A 214 -10.76 -9.99 2.02
CA SER A 214 -11.40 -10.41 3.29
C SER A 214 -12.62 -9.53 3.65
N GLY A 215 -13.08 -8.66 2.72
CA GLY A 215 -14.26 -7.82 2.89
C GLY A 215 -14.07 -6.37 2.40
N ASP A 216 -13.40 -5.51 3.14
CA ASP A 216 -13.31 -4.07 2.88
C ASP A 216 -12.55 -3.69 1.62
N THR A 217 -11.52 -4.45 1.21
CA THR A 217 -10.76 -4.12 0.00
C THR A 217 -11.60 -4.31 -1.25
N GLY A 218 -12.41 -5.38 -1.30
CA GLY A 218 -13.29 -5.66 -2.43
C GLY A 218 -14.34 -4.58 -2.63
N SER A 219 -15.04 -4.20 -1.55
CA SER A 219 -16.06 -3.14 -1.62
C SER A 219 -15.47 -1.79 -2.05
N ALA A 220 -14.32 -1.40 -1.49
CA ALA A 220 -13.66 -0.14 -1.84
C ALA A 220 -13.09 -0.14 -3.27
N ALA A 221 -12.56 -1.29 -3.74
CA ALA A 221 -12.07 -1.43 -5.11
C ALA A 221 -13.22 -1.34 -6.12
N ILE A 222 -14.33 -2.05 -5.89
CA ILE A 222 -15.53 -1.94 -6.72
C ILE A 222 -16.00 -0.50 -6.78
N GLU A 223 -16.17 0.14 -5.61
CA GLU A 223 -16.65 1.52 -5.53
C GLU A 223 -15.76 2.51 -6.29
N SER A 224 -14.46 2.27 -6.30
CA SER A 224 -13.49 3.15 -6.96
C SER A 224 -13.54 3.08 -8.50
N VAL A 225 -13.95 1.95 -9.09
CA VAL A 225 -13.91 1.72 -10.54
C VAL A 225 -15.26 1.37 -11.16
N GLN A 226 -16.35 1.23 -10.38
CA GLN A 226 -17.65 0.89 -10.93
C GLN A 226 -18.12 1.93 -11.98
N GLY A 227 -18.55 1.42 -13.13
CA GLY A 227 -19.01 2.27 -14.25
C GLY A 227 -17.87 2.93 -15.04
N ALA A 228 -16.60 2.66 -14.73
CA ALA A 228 -15.47 3.09 -15.56
C ALA A 228 -15.48 2.30 -16.89
N LYS A 229 -15.30 3.01 -18.02
CA LYS A 229 -15.42 2.40 -19.36
C LYS A 229 -14.26 1.49 -19.75
N ASN A 230 -13.08 1.75 -19.17
CA ASN A 230 -11.82 1.09 -19.57
C ASN A 230 -11.29 0.13 -18.50
N VAL A 231 -12.13 -0.25 -17.53
CA VAL A 231 -11.74 -1.10 -16.40
C VAL A 231 -12.83 -2.11 -16.14
N ASP A 232 -12.52 -3.39 -16.22
CA ASP A 232 -13.30 -4.45 -15.61
C ASP A 232 -12.70 -4.84 -14.27
N ILE A 233 -13.54 -5.17 -13.29
CA ILE A 233 -13.09 -5.64 -11.98
C ILE A 233 -13.70 -6.99 -11.63
N ILE A 234 -12.84 -7.92 -11.27
CA ILE A 234 -13.18 -9.25 -10.75
C ILE A 234 -12.79 -9.28 -9.27
N VAL A 235 -13.77 -9.57 -8.42
CA VAL A 235 -13.55 -9.67 -6.97
C VAL A 235 -13.88 -11.05 -6.48
N LEU A 236 -12.93 -11.69 -5.80
CA LEU A 236 -13.11 -12.96 -5.10
C LEU A 236 -13.27 -12.67 -3.60
N LEU A 237 -14.38 -13.10 -3.01
CA LEU A 237 -14.64 -12.98 -1.58
C LEU A 237 -14.85 -14.36 -0.93
N PRO A 238 -14.39 -14.59 0.31
CA PRO A 238 -14.60 -15.82 1.04
C PRO A 238 -16.03 -15.85 1.57
N LYS A 239 -16.90 -16.64 0.93
CA LYS A 239 -18.33 -16.73 1.24
C LYS A 239 -18.57 -17.10 2.71
N GLY A 240 -19.36 -16.27 3.41
CA GLY A 240 -19.70 -16.49 4.81
C GLY A 240 -18.58 -16.20 5.81
N ARG A 241 -17.47 -15.55 5.37
CA ARG A 241 -16.37 -15.11 6.25
C ARG A 241 -16.20 -13.58 6.29
N CYS A 242 -16.94 -12.86 5.47
CA CYS A 242 -17.14 -11.42 5.56
C CYS A 242 -18.38 -11.12 6.40
N THR A 243 -18.50 -9.92 6.99
CA THR A 243 -19.78 -9.48 7.56
C THR A 243 -20.84 -9.38 6.46
N LYS A 244 -22.11 -9.53 6.82
CA LYS A 244 -23.21 -9.39 5.86
C LYS A 244 -23.17 -8.08 5.11
N ILE A 245 -22.81 -7.00 5.79
CA ILE A 245 -22.69 -5.65 5.21
C ILE A 245 -21.55 -5.59 4.20
N GLN A 246 -20.39 -6.16 4.52
CA GLN A 246 -19.25 -6.22 3.58
C GLN A 246 -19.62 -6.99 2.31
N GLU A 247 -20.28 -8.14 2.44
CA GLU A 247 -20.75 -8.93 1.30
C GLU A 247 -21.76 -8.15 0.44
N LEU A 248 -22.76 -7.53 1.07
CA LEU A 248 -23.75 -6.71 0.37
C LEU A 248 -23.15 -5.49 -0.33
N GLN A 249 -22.14 -4.84 0.25
CA GLN A 249 -21.45 -3.73 -0.40
C GLN A 249 -20.76 -4.14 -1.72
N MET A 250 -20.42 -5.41 -1.89
CA MET A 250 -19.84 -5.93 -3.13
C MET A 250 -20.90 -6.47 -4.09
N THR A 251 -21.82 -7.29 -3.57
CA THR A 251 -22.76 -8.08 -4.39
C THR A 251 -23.94 -7.27 -4.91
N THR A 252 -24.29 -6.14 -4.29
CA THR A 252 -25.38 -5.26 -4.73
C THR A 252 -24.97 -4.23 -5.80
N VAL A 253 -23.70 -4.22 -6.22
CA VAL A 253 -23.25 -3.38 -7.33
C VAL A 253 -23.42 -4.16 -8.65
N LEU A 254 -24.50 -3.84 -9.38
CA LEU A 254 -24.91 -4.55 -10.60
C LEU A 254 -24.38 -3.90 -11.90
N ARG A 255 -23.25 -3.17 -11.84
CA ARG A 255 -22.63 -2.59 -13.04
C ARG A 255 -22.08 -3.69 -13.95
N GLU A 256 -22.06 -3.43 -15.26
CA GLU A 256 -21.58 -4.40 -16.26
C GLU A 256 -20.10 -4.74 -16.09
N ASN A 257 -19.29 -3.76 -15.69
CA ASN A 257 -17.86 -3.92 -15.46
C ASN A 257 -17.49 -4.50 -14.09
N VAL A 258 -18.47 -4.99 -13.28
CA VAL A 258 -18.23 -5.53 -11.93
C VAL A 258 -18.63 -7.00 -11.88
N HIS A 259 -17.68 -7.86 -11.52
CA HIS A 259 -17.84 -9.32 -11.47
C HIS A 259 -17.43 -9.83 -10.09
N VAL A 260 -18.38 -10.34 -9.32
CA VAL A 260 -18.17 -10.79 -7.93
C VAL A 260 -18.33 -12.30 -7.84
N PHE A 261 -17.33 -12.97 -7.26
CA PHE A 261 -17.30 -14.42 -7.03
C PHE A 261 -17.26 -14.72 -5.54
N GLY A 262 -18.18 -15.55 -5.08
CA GLY A 262 -18.23 -16.09 -3.71
C GLY A 262 -17.53 -17.45 -3.65
N VAL A 263 -16.34 -17.47 -3.05
CA VAL A 263 -15.49 -18.65 -2.97
C VAL A 263 -15.81 -19.44 -1.69
N GLU A 264 -16.03 -20.73 -1.80
CA GLU A 264 -16.19 -21.64 -0.65
C GLU A 264 -14.83 -22.03 -0.06
N GLY A 265 -14.11 -21.03 0.46
CA GLY A 265 -12.77 -21.15 1.02
C GLY A 265 -12.47 -20.03 2.00
N ASN A 266 -11.25 -19.99 2.56
CA ASN A 266 -10.77 -18.89 3.38
C ASN A 266 -10.01 -17.85 2.55
N SER A 267 -9.55 -16.76 3.19
CA SER A 267 -8.86 -15.66 2.50
C SER A 267 -7.54 -16.09 1.84
N ASP A 268 -6.82 -17.04 2.41
CA ASP A 268 -5.55 -17.53 1.86
C ASP A 268 -5.80 -18.47 0.67
N GLU A 269 -6.85 -19.33 0.75
CA GLU A 269 -7.24 -20.23 -0.35
C GLU A 269 -7.71 -19.49 -1.60
N LEU A 270 -8.41 -18.35 -1.45
CA LEU A 270 -8.85 -17.56 -2.61
C LEU A 270 -7.70 -16.79 -3.29
N ASP A 271 -6.57 -16.62 -2.62
CA ASP A 271 -5.37 -16.00 -3.22
C ASP A 271 -4.62 -16.97 -4.15
N GLU A 272 -4.79 -18.29 -4.00
CA GLU A 272 -4.12 -19.29 -4.83
C GLU A 272 -4.46 -19.18 -6.33
N PRO A 273 -5.74 -19.14 -6.76
CA PRO A 273 -6.08 -18.95 -8.18
C PRO A 273 -5.60 -17.60 -8.72
N ILE A 274 -5.60 -16.55 -7.89
CA ILE A 274 -5.08 -15.23 -8.28
C ILE A 274 -3.58 -15.30 -8.52
N LYS A 275 -2.81 -15.89 -7.60
CA LYS A 275 -1.35 -16.09 -7.76
C LYS A 275 -1.04 -16.94 -9.00
N ALA A 276 -1.78 -18.03 -9.23
CA ALA A 276 -1.60 -18.89 -10.40
C ALA A 276 -1.80 -18.13 -11.71
N VAL A 277 -2.80 -17.24 -11.78
CA VAL A 277 -3.05 -16.39 -12.96
C VAL A 277 -1.94 -15.34 -13.14
N PHE A 278 -1.51 -14.69 -12.07
CA PHE A 278 -0.46 -13.66 -12.14
C PHE A 278 0.95 -14.24 -12.36
N ALA A 279 1.19 -15.50 -12.05
CA ALA A 279 2.44 -16.19 -12.37
C ALA A 279 2.62 -16.43 -13.88
N ASP A 280 1.53 -16.47 -14.66
CA ASP A 280 1.57 -16.55 -16.12
C ASP A 280 1.76 -15.15 -16.74
N VAL A 281 3.02 -14.73 -16.85
CA VAL A 281 3.39 -13.40 -17.36
C VAL A 281 2.85 -13.14 -18.78
N ALA A 282 2.76 -14.18 -19.63
CA ALA A 282 2.22 -14.04 -20.98
C ALA A 282 0.71 -13.76 -20.94
N PHE A 283 -0.02 -14.45 -20.06
CA PHE A 283 -1.45 -14.24 -19.84
C PHE A 283 -1.74 -12.86 -19.24
N VAL A 284 -0.99 -12.45 -18.21
CA VAL A 284 -1.08 -11.11 -17.59
C VAL A 284 -0.92 -10.02 -18.64
N LYS A 285 0.11 -10.12 -19.47
CA LYS A 285 0.41 -9.13 -20.53
C LYS A 285 -0.65 -9.13 -21.63
N LYS A 286 -1.11 -10.32 -22.06
CA LYS A 286 -2.12 -10.48 -23.11
C LYS A 286 -3.45 -9.84 -22.73
N HIS A 287 -3.85 -9.96 -21.45
CA HIS A 287 -5.15 -9.50 -20.95
C HIS A 287 -5.06 -8.20 -20.12
N ASN A 288 -3.89 -7.55 -20.07
CA ASN A 288 -3.63 -6.33 -19.29
C ASN A 288 -4.16 -6.47 -17.83
N LEU A 289 -3.74 -7.54 -17.15
CA LEU A 289 -4.18 -7.78 -15.78
C LEU A 289 -3.41 -6.93 -14.77
N MET A 290 -4.10 -6.48 -13.75
CA MET A 290 -3.47 -5.85 -12.59
C MET A 290 -4.21 -6.19 -11.29
N SER A 291 -3.58 -5.93 -10.15
CA SER A 291 -4.19 -6.07 -8.84
C SER A 291 -4.25 -4.73 -8.10
N LEU A 292 -5.39 -4.47 -7.45
CA LEU A 292 -5.60 -3.34 -6.54
C LEU A 292 -5.45 -3.72 -5.06
N ASN A 293 -4.88 -4.89 -4.75
CA ASN A 293 -4.60 -5.31 -3.39
C ASN A 293 -3.56 -4.40 -2.71
N SER A 294 -3.30 -4.62 -1.40
CA SER A 294 -2.38 -3.80 -0.60
C SER A 294 -0.93 -3.76 -1.08
N ILE A 295 -0.57 -4.68 -1.98
CA ILE A 295 0.74 -4.74 -2.64
C ILE A 295 0.97 -3.60 -3.64
N ASN A 296 -0.10 -2.96 -4.17
CA ASN A 296 0.03 -1.87 -5.13
C ASN A 296 0.68 -0.64 -4.48
N TRP A 297 1.74 -0.12 -5.12
CA TRP A 297 2.51 1.02 -4.58
C TRP A 297 1.66 2.27 -4.36
N SER A 298 0.75 2.60 -5.29
CA SER A 298 -0.06 3.82 -5.16
C SER A 298 -0.91 3.83 -3.89
N ARG A 299 -1.33 2.65 -3.42
CA ARG A 299 -2.05 2.52 -2.15
C ARG A 299 -1.18 2.86 -0.95
N VAL A 300 0.07 2.40 -0.94
CA VAL A 300 1.03 2.72 0.13
C VAL A 300 1.37 4.20 0.11
N LEU A 301 1.58 4.78 -1.08
CA LEU A 301 1.86 6.19 -1.27
C LEU A 301 0.80 7.08 -0.60
N VAL A 302 -0.48 6.88 -0.93
CA VAL A 302 -1.57 7.68 -0.36
C VAL A 302 -1.70 7.46 1.15
N GLN A 303 -1.46 6.23 1.64
CA GLN A 303 -1.53 5.92 3.07
C GLN A 303 -0.47 6.64 3.91
N MET A 304 0.62 7.12 3.34
CA MET A 304 1.57 7.96 4.09
C MET A 304 0.89 9.20 4.68
N ALA A 305 -0.09 9.79 3.98
CA ALA A 305 -0.82 10.97 4.46
C ALA A 305 -1.52 10.75 5.81
N HIS A 306 -1.92 9.51 6.15
CA HIS A 306 -2.50 9.20 7.47
C HIS A 306 -1.54 9.55 8.61
N HIS A 307 -0.26 9.21 8.44
CA HIS A 307 0.78 9.41 9.44
C HIS A 307 1.18 10.88 9.56
N PHE A 308 1.31 11.59 8.44
CA PHE A 308 1.56 13.03 8.43
C PHE A 308 0.41 13.79 9.10
N PHE A 309 -0.83 13.48 8.73
CA PHE A 309 -1.99 14.13 9.33
C PHE A 309 -2.10 13.83 10.83
N ALA A 310 -1.94 12.56 11.23
CA ALA A 310 -1.92 12.17 12.64
C ALA A 310 -0.85 12.93 13.43
N TYR A 311 0.36 13.05 12.88
CA TYR A 311 1.45 13.80 13.48
C TYR A 311 1.10 15.28 13.66
N PHE A 312 0.70 15.97 12.61
CA PHE A 312 0.39 17.40 12.67
C PHE A 312 -0.79 17.72 13.59
N GLN A 313 -1.75 16.81 13.69
CA GLN A 313 -2.89 16.99 14.59
C GLN A 313 -2.55 16.72 16.07
N CYS A 314 -1.56 15.90 16.36
CA CYS A 314 -1.26 15.48 17.74
C CYS A 314 0.05 16.04 18.29
N ALA A 315 0.95 16.57 17.46
CA ALA A 315 2.20 17.16 17.92
C ALA A 315 1.93 18.38 18.81
N PRO A 316 2.55 18.45 20.00
CA PRO A 316 2.30 19.53 20.96
C PRO A 316 2.87 20.89 20.50
N SER A 317 3.92 20.89 19.67
CA SER A 317 4.50 22.06 19.05
C SER A 317 5.35 21.67 17.83
N LEU A 318 5.42 22.53 16.84
CA LEU A 318 6.31 22.39 15.68
C LEU A 318 7.45 23.43 15.68
N ASP A 319 7.54 24.24 16.72
CA ASP A 319 8.55 25.31 16.86
C ASP A 319 9.79 24.86 17.64
N THR A 320 9.79 23.65 18.18
CA THR A 320 10.89 23.09 18.95
C THR A 320 11.88 22.31 18.10
N HIS A 321 13.14 22.23 18.55
CA HIS A 321 14.17 21.38 17.96
C HIS A 321 14.84 20.52 19.05
N PRO A 322 14.86 19.21 18.91
CA PRO A 322 14.18 18.42 17.86
C PRO A 322 12.66 18.51 17.94
N LEU A 323 11.98 18.23 16.82
CA LEU A 323 10.52 18.15 16.80
C LEU A 323 10.04 17.01 17.73
N PRO A 324 8.97 17.25 18.53
CA PRO A 324 8.50 16.27 19.48
C PRO A 324 7.91 15.02 18.79
N PRO A 325 8.17 13.82 19.28
CA PRO A 325 7.58 12.62 18.69
C PRO A 325 6.09 12.49 19.00
N VAL A 326 5.35 11.90 18.07
CA VAL A 326 3.97 11.42 18.27
C VAL A 326 3.95 9.91 18.09
N GLU A 327 3.25 9.21 18.97
CA GLU A 327 3.04 7.77 18.84
C GLU A 327 1.81 7.49 17.99
N VAL A 328 1.99 6.75 16.90
CA VAL A 328 0.89 6.38 15.98
C VAL A 328 0.64 4.89 16.09
N VAL A 329 -0.55 4.53 16.58
CA VAL A 329 -0.97 3.13 16.73
C VAL A 329 -1.71 2.69 15.47
N VAL A 330 -1.17 1.67 14.80
CA VAL A 330 -1.61 1.19 13.48
C VAL A 330 -2.21 -0.19 13.61
N PRO A 331 -3.53 -0.34 13.59
CA PRO A 331 -4.16 -1.66 13.50
C PRO A 331 -3.96 -2.21 12.09
N THR A 332 -3.41 -3.41 11.95
CA THR A 332 -3.05 -3.95 10.64
C THR A 332 -3.05 -5.47 10.57
N GLY A 333 -3.37 -6.01 9.38
CA GLY A 333 -3.16 -7.41 9.03
C GLY A 333 -2.08 -7.55 7.94
N ALA A 334 -2.26 -6.96 6.75
CA ALA A 334 -1.34 -7.07 5.61
C ALA A 334 -0.14 -6.09 5.64
N ALA A 335 0.05 -5.36 6.75
CA ALA A 335 1.13 -4.41 7.00
C ALA A 335 1.26 -3.22 6.00
N GLY A 336 0.27 -2.95 5.13
CA GLY A 336 0.35 -1.86 4.15
C GLY A 336 0.43 -0.47 4.79
N ASN A 337 -0.42 -0.20 5.78
CA ASN A 337 -0.40 1.07 6.51
C ASN A 337 0.84 1.19 7.40
N LEU A 338 1.31 0.08 7.98
CA LEU A 338 2.57 0.06 8.74
C LEU A 338 3.76 0.39 7.84
N ALA A 339 3.83 -0.19 6.62
CA ALA A 339 4.87 0.13 5.65
C ALA A 339 4.86 1.61 5.26
N ALA A 340 3.66 2.20 5.06
CA ALA A 340 3.50 3.63 4.82
C ALA A 340 4.03 4.49 5.99
N GLY A 341 3.80 4.06 7.22
CA GLY A 341 4.35 4.69 8.43
C GLY A 341 5.87 4.61 8.52
N CYS A 342 6.45 3.44 8.24
CA CYS A 342 7.90 3.25 8.21
C CYS A 342 8.57 4.12 7.12
N ILE A 343 7.93 4.28 5.96
CA ILE A 343 8.42 5.17 4.89
C ILE A 343 8.34 6.63 5.36
N ALA A 344 7.21 7.07 5.94
CA ALA A 344 7.05 8.42 6.47
C ALA A 344 8.10 8.74 7.56
N GLN A 345 8.38 7.79 8.47
CA GLN A 345 9.43 7.90 9.47
C GLN A 345 10.81 8.04 8.82
N LYS A 346 11.09 7.23 7.79
CA LYS A 346 12.35 7.29 7.05
C LYS A 346 12.52 8.60 6.27
N MET A 347 11.41 9.23 5.85
CA MET A 347 11.40 10.55 5.23
C MET A 347 11.63 11.70 6.23
N GLY A 348 11.72 11.42 7.53
CA GLY A 348 12.01 12.41 8.57
C GLY A 348 10.80 12.81 9.44
N LEU A 349 9.64 12.17 9.29
CA LEU A 349 8.49 12.42 10.16
C LEU A 349 8.77 11.87 11.58
N PRO A 350 8.70 12.71 12.66
CA PRO A 350 9.05 12.28 14.02
C PRO A 350 7.94 11.48 14.68
N ILE A 351 7.68 10.28 14.19
CA ILE A 351 6.67 9.37 14.74
C ILE A 351 7.31 8.13 15.38
N ARG A 352 6.64 7.62 16.42
CA ARG A 352 6.90 6.29 16.97
C ARG A 352 5.76 5.38 16.52
N LEU A 353 6.09 4.30 15.84
CA LEU A 353 5.09 3.38 15.30
C LEU A 353 4.80 2.27 16.30
N VAL A 354 3.51 2.04 16.53
CA VAL A 354 3.02 0.89 17.28
C VAL A 354 2.12 0.09 16.35
N VAL A 355 2.48 -1.14 16.06
CA VAL A 355 1.62 -2.06 15.33
C VAL A 355 0.77 -2.86 16.30
N ALA A 356 -0.54 -2.77 16.14
CA ALA A 356 -1.51 -3.54 16.91
C ALA A 356 -2.19 -4.56 16.00
N VAL A 357 -2.16 -5.84 16.40
CA VAL A 357 -2.73 -6.95 15.63
C VAL A 357 -3.74 -7.73 16.47
N ASN A 358 -4.60 -8.51 15.83
CA ASN A 358 -5.44 -9.49 16.51
C ASN A 358 -4.63 -10.77 16.83
N CYS A 359 -5.29 -11.86 17.21
CA CYS A 359 -4.61 -13.10 17.55
C CYS A 359 -3.98 -13.84 16.34
N ASN A 360 -4.11 -13.31 15.12
CA ASN A 360 -3.29 -13.70 13.97
C ASN A 360 -2.02 -12.85 14.00
N ASP A 361 -1.07 -13.25 14.82
CA ASP A 361 -0.04 -12.42 15.42
C ASP A 361 1.34 -12.47 14.75
N ILE A 362 1.42 -12.92 13.50
CA ILE A 362 2.70 -13.08 12.79
C ILE A 362 3.56 -11.80 12.83
N ILE A 363 2.96 -10.61 12.63
CA ILE A 363 3.70 -9.34 12.68
C ILE A 363 4.23 -9.08 14.09
N HIS A 364 3.40 -9.30 15.12
CA HIS A 364 3.81 -9.15 16.52
C HIS A 364 4.98 -10.09 16.86
N ARG A 365 4.90 -11.38 16.51
CA ARG A 365 5.98 -12.34 16.72
C ARG A 365 7.25 -11.94 15.99
N THR A 366 7.11 -11.40 14.78
CA THR A 366 8.25 -10.91 13.99
C THR A 366 8.95 -9.74 14.66
N VAL A 367 8.20 -8.76 15.16
CA VAL A 367 8.76 -7.59 15.87
C VAL A 367 9.38 -8.00 17.20
N GLN A 368 8.71 -8.87 17.98
CA GLN A 368 9.16 -9.23 19.33
C GLN A 368 10.36 -10.17 19.34
N ARG A 369 10.43 -11.13 18.43
CA ARG A 369 11.45 -12.21 18.49
C ARG A 369 11.99 -12.65 17.13
N GLY A 370 11.68 -11.93 16.06
CA GLY A 370 12.18 -12.25 14.71
C GLY A 370 11.50 -13.47 14.06
N ASP A 371 10.41 -13.99 14.65
CA ASP A 371 9.70 -15.16 14.14
C ASP A 371 8.67 -14.77 13.06
N PHE A 372 9.08 -14.82 11.81
CA PHE A 372 8.22 -14.61 10.64
C PHE A 372 7.81 -15.98 10.06
N SER A 373 6.91 -16.67 10.78
CA SER A 373 6.47 -18.02 10.42
C SER A 373 4.93 -18.10 10.45
N LEU A 374 4.33 -18.85 9.50
CA LEU A 374 2.90 -19.09 9.53
C LEU A 374 2.49 -19.92 10.76
N SER A 375 1.33 -19.63 11.30
CA SER A 375 0.64 -20.50 12.27
C SER A 375 -0.11 -21.60 11.49
N GLU A 376 -0.48 -22.68 12.19
CA GLU A 376 -1.17 -23.83 11.55
C GLU A 376 -2.49 -23.43 10.88
N THR A 377 -3.22 -22.48 11.45
CA THR A 377 -4.51 -22.04 10.94
C THR A 377 -4.72 -20.54 11.15
N VAL A 378 -5.46 -19.92 10.24
CA VAL A 378 -6.01 -18.57 10.43
C VAL A 378 -7.14 -18.64 11.46
N LYS A 379 -7.04 -17.88 12.53
CA LYS A 379 -8.08 -17.75 13.55
C LYS A 379 -9.13 -16.76 13.09
N VAL A 380 -10.40 -17.15 13.16
CA VAL A 380 -11.52 -16.24 12.88
C VAL A 380 -11.71 -15.33 14.09
N THR A 381 -11.73 -14.01 13.88
CA THR A 381 -11.86 -13.00 14.92
C THR A 381 -12.95 -11.97 14.62
N LEU A 382 -13.32 -11.16 15.61
CA LEU A 382 -14.22 -10.02 15.44
C LEU A 382 -13.60 -8.94 14.53
N ALA A 383 -12.27 -8.81 14.50
CA ALA A 383 -11.53 -7.91 13.63
C ALA A 383 -11.13 -8.62 12.31
N SER A 384 -12.11 -9.16 11.59
CA SER A 384 -11.97 -10.11 10.48
C SER A 384 -11.09 -9.62 9.31
N ALA A 385 -11.00 -8.33 9.05
CA ALA A 385 -10.12 -7.78 8.02
C ALA A 385 -8.61 -7.89 8.37
N MET A 386 -8.30 -8.32 9.59
CA MET A 386 -6.93 -8.59 10.08
C MET A 386 -6.66 -10.11 10.20
N ASP A 387 -7.59 -10.98 9.83
CA ASP A 387 -7.43 -12.44 9.82
C ASP A 387 -6.55 -12.87 8.64
N ILE A 388 -5.28 -12.52 8.73
CA ILE A 388 -4.28 -12.68 7.68
C ILE A 388 -3.02 -13.28 8.29
N GLN A 389 -2.45 -14.29 7.65
CA GLN A 389 -1.17 -14.87 8.05
C GLN A 389 -0.02 -14.54 7.09
N VAL A 390 -0.31 -14.03 5.87
CA VAL A 390 0.72 -13.60 4.93
C VAL A 390 0.72 -12.08 4.79
N PRO A 391 1.44 -11.34 5.66
CA PRO A 391 1.46 -9.88 5.63
C PRO A 391 2.43 -9.38 4.56
N TYR A 392 2.02 -9.37 3.29
CA TYR A 392 2.84 -9.08 2.11
C TYR A 392 3.72 -7.83 2.24
N ASN A 393 3.23 -6.77 2.89
CA ASN A 393 3.99 -5.53 3.00
C ASN A 393 5.13 -5.57 4.03
N MET A 394 5.28 -6.65 4.79
CA MET A 394 6.49 -6.87 5.60
C MET A 394 7.74 -6.97 4.73
N GLU A 395 7.63 -7.46 3.49
CA GLU A 395 8.72 -7.44 2.52
C GLU A 395 9.26 -6.02 2.26
N ARG A 396 8.37 -5.01 2.14
CA ARG A 396 8.76 -3.59 2.02
C ARG A 396 9.50 -3.09 3.27
N ILE A 397 9.04 -3.49 4.45
CA ILE A 397 9.65 -3.09 5.72
C ILE A 397 11.04 -3.73 5.87
N PHE A 398 11.18 -5.01 5.54
CA PHE A 398 12.48 -5.69 5.54
C PHE A 398 13.46 -5.02 4.57
N TRP A 399 13.04 -4.74 3.34
CA TRP A 399 13.85 -4.05 2.36
C TRP A 399 14.26 -2.65 2.84
N LEU A 400 13.33 -1.87 3.37
CA LEU A 400 13.59 -0.53 3.87
C LEU A 400 14.59 -0.50 5.04
N LEU A 401 14.42 -1.40 6.02
CA LEU A 401 15.23 -1.46 7.22
C LEU A 401 16.60 -2.16 7.01
N SER A 402 16.71 -2.99 6.00
CA SER A 402 18.01 -3.56 5.59
C SER A 402 18.92 -2.53 4.90
N GLY A 403 18.42 -1.35 4.57
CA GLY A 403 19.14 -0.35 3.79
C GLY A 403 19.02 -0.59 2.29
N SER A 404 17.85 -1.05 1.85
CA SER A 404 17.52 -1.39 0.46
C SER A 404 18.31 -2.61 -0.08
N ASP A 405 18.65 -3.55 0.81
CA ASP A 405 19.31 -4.80 0.43
C ASP A 405 18.31 -5.78 -0.21
N SER A 406 18.24 -5.72 -1.54
CA SER A 406 17.36 -6.59 -2.32
C SER A 406 17.80 -8.06 -2.32
N GLN A 407 19.10 -8.35 -2.15
CA GLN A 407 19.58 -9.72 -2.09
C GLN A 407 19.15 -10.42 -0.80
N MET A 408 19.30 -9.73 0.34
CA MET A 408 18.83 -10.20 1.64
C MET A 408 17.32 -10.37 1.63
N THR A 409 16.58 -9.37 1.16
CA THR A 409 15.11 -9.40 1.11
C THR A 409 14.61 -10.57 0.27
N ARG A 410 15.19 -10.78 -0.92
CA ARG A 410 14.84 -11.90 -1.79
C ARG A 410 15.09 -13.25 -1.10
N ALA A 411 16.27 -13.45 -0.53
CA ALA A 411 16.61 -14.70 0.15
C ALA A 411 15.64 -15.01 1.30
N LEU A 412 15.23 -13.99 2.05
CA LEU A 412 14.28 -14.07 3.15
C LEU A 412 12.89 -14.48 2.66
N MET A 413 12.39 -13.82 1.60
CA MET A 413 11.06 -14.09 1.05
C MET A 413 10.99 -15.42 0.31
N GLU A 414 12.01 -15.80 -0.46
CA GLU A 414 12.09 -17.12 -1.09
C GLU A 414 12.14 -18.26 -0.05
N GLN A 415 12.85 -18.04 1.08
CA GLN A 415 12.80 -18.99 2.20
C GLN A 415 11.40 -19.10 2.78
N PHE A 416 10.73 -17.96 3.02
CA PHE A 416 9.36 -17.94 3.55
C PHE A 416 8.37 -18.64 2.60
N GLU A 417 8.42 -18.36 1.31
CA GLU A 417 7.56 -19.00 0.30
C GLU A 417 7.75 -20.51 0.25
N ARG A 418 8.99 -21.00 0.40
CA ARG A 418 9.31 -22.43 0.34
C ARG A 418 8.99 -23.18 1.63
N THR A 419 9.24 -22.57 2.78
CA THR A 419 9.22 -23.27 4.09
C THR A 419 8.12 -22.80 5.01
N GLN A 420 7.45 -21.68 4.68
CA GLN A 420 6.48 -20.97 5.52
C GLN A 420 7.04 -20.56 6.90
N ARG A 421 8.37 -20.58 7.04
CA ARG A 421 9.09 -20.29 8.30
C ARG A 421 10.38 -19.52 8.02
N VAL A 422 10.52 -18.38 8.70
CA VAL A 422 11.73 -17.58 8.65
C VAL A 422 12.03 -17.01 10.03
N ASN A 423 13.28 -17.13 10.46
CA ASN A 423 13.83 -16.31 11.53
C ASN A 423 14.53 -15.11 10.88
N VAL A 424 14.02 -13.91 11.15
CA VAL A 424 14.61 -12.67 10.64
C VAL A 424 16.05 -12.53 11.15
N PRO A 425 17.04 -12.23 10.31
CA PRO A 425 18.41 -12.05 10.74
C PRO A 425 18.54 -11.05 11.89
N LYS A 426 19.39 -11.34 12.88
CA LYS A 426 19.48 -10.60 14.14
C LYS A 426 19.64 -9.08 13.95
N GLU A 427 20.47 -8.67 12.99
CA GLU A 427 20.69 -7.24 12.72
C GLU A 427 19.43 -6.55 12.18
N LEU A 428 18.71 -7.20 11.25
CA LEU A 428 17.47 -6.69 10.70
C LEU A 428 16.36 -6.69 11.77
N HIS A 429 16.31 -7.73 12.62
CA HIS A 429 15.36 -7.80 13.74
C HIS A 429 15.60 -6.66 14.74
N SER A 430 16.87 -6.35 15.10
CA SER A 430 17.19 -5.21 15.97
C SER A 430 16.64 -3.90 15.39
N LYS A 431 16.91 -3.64 14.11
CA LYS A 431 16.39 -2.43 13.43
C LYS A 431 14.86 -2.39 13.39
N LEU A 432 14.21 -3.55 13.22
CA LEU A 432 12.75 -3.64 13.23
C LEU A 432 12.18 -3.33 14.63
N SER A 433 12.75 -3.91 15.69
CA SER A 433 12.32 -3.69 17.06
C SER A 433 12.60 -2.27 17.58
N GLU A 434 13.60 -1.59 17.00
CA GLU A 434 13.87 -0.17 17.25
C GLU A 434 12.87 0.74 16.54
N ALA A 435 12.46 0.39 15.30
CA ALA A 435 11.56 1.19 14.47
C ALA A 435 10.08 1.05 14.87
N VAL A 436 9.67 -0.13 15.38
CA VAL A 436 8.27 -0.48 15.59
C VAL A 436 8.09 -1.21 16.92
N THR A 437 7.17 -0.73 17.75
CA THR A 437 6.63 -1.47 18.90
C THR A 437 5.43 -2.29 18.45
N SER A 438 5.14 -3.42 19.09
CA SER A 438 4.00 -4.28 18.70
C SER A 438 3.23 -4.84 19.88
N GLU A 439 1.91 -5.04 19.67
CA GLU A 439 1.01 -5.69 20.63
C GLU A 439 -0.01 -6.56 19.89
N SER A 440 -0.47 -7.63 20.55
CA SER A 440 -1.48 -8.55 20.01
C SER A 440 -2.68 -8.64 20.96
N MET A 441 -3.91 -8.59 20.40
CA MET A 441 -5.15 -8.51 21.16
C MET A 441 -6.07 -9.70 20.84
N MET A 442 -6.61 -10.30 21.91
CA MET A 442 -7.65 -11.33 21.81
C MET A 442 -9.04 -10.67 21.72
N ASP A 443 -10.05 -11.38 21.23
CA ASP A 443 -11.41 -10.86 21.06
C ASP A 443 -12.05 -10.37 22.38
N GLU A 444 -11.73 -11.00 23.50
CA GLU A 444 -12.20 -10.56 24.82
C GLU A 444 -11.70 -9.16 25.16
N VAL A 445 -10.43 -8.86 24.84
CA VAL A 445 -9.84 -7.53 25.05
C VAL A 445 -10.46 -6.51 24.09
N ILE A 446 -10.74 -6.93 22.84
CA ILE A 446 -11.38 -6.08 21.82
C ILE A 446 -12.78 -5.67 22.28
N THR A 447 -13.63 -6.62 22.72
CA THR A 447 -15.00 -6.34 23.19
C THR A 447 -15.01 -5.49 24.44
N GLN A 448 -14.12 -5.76 25.42
CA GLN A 448 -13.96 -4.94 26.62
C GLN A 448 -13.52 -3.50 26.27
N THR A 449 -12.64 -3.35 25.30
CA THR A 449 -12.18 -2.04 24.83
C THR A 449 -13.31 -1.25 24.16
N MET A 450 -14.14 -1.91 23.35
CA MET A 450 -15.32 -1.30 22.73
C MET A 450 -16.30 -0.80 23.80
N LEU A 451 -16.62 -1.65 24.80
CA LEU A 451 -17.50 -1.30 25.90
C LEU A 451 -16.93 -0.13 26.72
N ARG A 452 -15.67 -0.22 27.16
CA ARG A 452 -15.01 0.84 27.94
C ARG A 452 -14.99 2.17 27.18
N CYS A 453 -14.69 2.16 25.89
CA CYS A 453 -14.69 3.38 25.09
C CYS A 453 -16.08 4.02 25.02
N TRP A 454 -17.12 3.20 24.90
CA TRP A 454 -18.50 3.67 24.94
C TRP A 454 -18.87 4.26 26.31
N GLU A 455 -18.55 3.56 27.41
CA GLU A 455 -18.85 4.02 28.75
C GLU A 455 -18.15 5.33 29.14
N GLU A 456 -16.85 5.42 28.79
CA GLU A 456 -16.03 6.60 29.11
C GLU A 456 -16.28 7.80 28.17
N ASN A 457 -16.56 7.54 26.90
CA ASN A 457 -16.53 8.58 25.86
C ASN A 457 -17.83 8.69 25.05
N GLN A 458 -18.78 7.75 25.16
CA GLN A 458 -19.95 7.63 24.27
C GLN A 458 -19.52 7.53 22.77
N TYR A 459 -18.37 6.89 22.54
CA TYR A 459 -17.78 6.73 21.22
C TYR A 459 -17.75 5.24 20.83
N LEU A 460 -18.42 4.92 19.71
CA LEU A 460 -18.56 3.55 19.23
C LEU A 460 -17.39 3.15 18.32
N LEU A 461 -16.52 2.28 18.81
CA LEU A 461 -15.41 1.73 18.05
C LEU A 461 -15.86 0.56 17.15
N CYS A 462 -15.27 0.41 15.97
CA CYS A 462 -15.27 -0.87 15.27
C CYS A 462 -14.22 -1.82 15.91
N PRO A 463 -14.32 -3.14 15.73
CA PRO A 463 -13.40 -4.08 16.36
C PRO A 463 -11.94 -3.84 15.93
N HIS A 464 -11.68 -3.43 14.71
CA HIS A 464 -10.33 -3.11 14.24
C HIS A 464 -9.76 -1.85 14.92
N SER A 465 -10.57 -0.82 15.13
CA SER A 465 -10.16 0.39 15.88
C SER A 465 -9.93 0.06 17.34
N ALA A 466 -10.72 -0.86 17.90
CA ALA A 466 -10.57 -1.33 19.27
C ALA A 466 -9.22 -2.03 19.50
N VAL A 467 -8.68 -2.73 18.50
CA VAL A 467 -7.31 -3.30 18.58
C VAL A 467 -6.27 -2.21 18.84
N ALA A 468 -6.38 -1.05 18.18
CA ALA A 468 -5.46 0.07 18.41
C ALA A 468 -5.73 0.78 19.73
N VAL A 469 -7.00 0.99 20.09
CA VAL A 469 -7.39 1.70 21.31
C VAL A 469 -7.09 0.88 22.57
N SER A 470 -7.12 -0.47 22.50
CA SER A 470 -6.72 -1.33 23.61
C SER A 470 -5.27 -1.09 24.05
N TYR A 471 -4.36 -0.88 23.10
CA TYR A 471 -2.99 -0.47 23.42
C TYR A 471 -2.97 0.86 24.18
N HIS A 472 -3.75 1.87 23.74
CA HIS A 472 -3.85 3.15 24.45
C HIS A 472 -4.31 2.96 25.89
N PHE A 473 -5.38 2.20 26.13
CA PHE A 473 -5.89 1.96 27.49
C PHE A 473 -4.87 1.23 28.37
N GLN A 474 -4.20 0.20 27.84
CA GLN A 474 -3.15 -0.51 28.57
C GLN A 474 -2.01 0.42 29.00
N GLN A 475 -1.56 1.34 28.12
CA GLN A 475 -0.50 2.29 28.47
C GLN A 475 -0.99 3.33 29.50
N THR A 476 -2.24 3.78 29.38
CA THR A 476 -2.84 4.74 30.32
C THR A 476 -3.00 4.10 31.72
N ASP A 477 -3.45 2.86 31.80
CA ASP A 477 -3.62 2.13 33.06
C ASP A 477 -2.26 1.87 33.74
N ARG A 478 -1.17 1.73 32.98
CA ARG A 478 0.20 1.62 33.53
C ARG A 478 0.77 2.95 34.00
N GLN A 479 0.08 4.08 33.77
CA GLN A 479 0.50 5.45 34.15
C GLN A 479 1.92 5.82 33.71
N GLN A 480 2.41 5.25 32.59
CA GLN A 480 3.74 5.56 32.08
C GLN A 480 3.72 6.85 31.26
N PRO A 481 4.72 7.73 31.44
CA PRO A 481 4.89 8.89 30.59
C PRO A 481 5.04 8.44 29.13
N SER A 482 4.20 8.94 28.24
CA SER A 482 4.27 8.64 26.81
C SER A 482 4.07 9.92 26.00
N PRO A 483 4.62 9.99 24.77
CA PRO A 483 4.30 11.09 23.87
C PRO A 483 2.79 11.09 23.56
N PRO A 484 2.26 12.19 23.01
CA PRO A 484 0.90 12.20 22.48
C PRO A 484 0.67 11.00 21.54
N ARG A 485 -0.49 10.36 21.66
CA ARG A 485 -0.81 9.15 20.93
C ARG A 485 -2.00 9.37 20.02
N CYS A 486 -1.91 8.85 18.79
CA CYS A 486 -3.00 8.81 17.82
C CYS A 486 -3.29 7.36 17.42
N CYS A 487 -4.49 6.87 17.68
CA CYS A 487 -4.97 5.57 17.26
C CYS A 487 -5.67 5.70 15.90
N LEU A 488 -5.22 4.97 14.88
CA LEU A 488 -5.86 4.98 13.58
C LEU A 488 -7.14 4.13 13.62
N ALA A 489 -8.25 4.69 13.14
CA ALA A 489 -9.54 4.01 13.05
C ALA A 489 -9.85 3.67 11.58
N PRO A 490 -9.65 2.39 11.16
CA PRO A 490 -9.68 2.02 9.75
C PRO A 490 -11.09 1.82 9.18
N ALA A 491 -12.11 1.66 10.02
CA ALA A 491 -13.48 1.43 9.57
C ALA A 491 -14.51 1.94 10.58
N SER A 492 -15.74 2.18 10.10
CA SER A 492 -16.88 2.48 10.95
C SER A 492 -17.39 1.22 11.67
N ALA A 493 -17.85 1.38 12.91
CA ALA A 493 -18.53 0.33 13.64
C ALA A 493 -19.79 -0.18 12.93
N ALA A 494 -20.42 0.66 12.11
CA ALA A 494 -21.61 0.32 11.34
C ALA A 494 -21.44 -0.89 10.40
N LYS A 495 -20.20 -1.25 10.05
CA LYS A 495 -19.90 -2.42 9.20
C LYS A 495 -19.84 -3.74 9.98
N PHE A 496 -19.80 -3.68 11.29
CA PHE A 496 -19.50 -4.82 12.17
C PHE A 496 -20.53 -4.95 13.30
N PRO A 497 -21.84 -5.04 12.98
CA PRO A 497 -22.90 -5.07 14.00
C PRO A 497 -22.75 -6.27 14.93
N GLU A 498 -22.23 -7.41 14.46
CA GLU A 498 -22.02 -8.60 15.27
C GLU A 498 -20.97 -8.35 16.37
N ALA A 499 -19.91 -7.62 16.06
CA ALA A 499 -18.88 -7.26 17.05
C ALA A 499 -19.40 -6.24 18.06
N VAL A 500 -20.24 -5.29 17.62
CA VAL A 500 -20.89 -4.32 18.50
C VAL A 500 -21.83 -5.01 19.48
N LEU A 501 -22.63 -5.97 19.01
CA LEU A 501 -23.51 -6.80 19.85
C LEU A 501 -22.72 -7.68 20.82
N ALA A 502 -21.60 -8.27 20.36
CA ALA A 502 -20.72 -9.08 21.23
C ALA A 502 -20.09 -8.26 22.34
N ALA A 503 -19.89 -6.95 22.14
CA ALA A 503 -19.46 -6.02 23.20
C ALA A 503 -20.61 -5.55 24.12
N GLY A 504 -21.83 -6.05 23.96
CA GLY A 504 -23.01 -5.65 24.74
C GLY A 504 -23.57 -4.27 24.36
N LEU A 505 -23.21 -3.76 23.18
CA LEU A 505 -23.59 -2.43 22.69
C LEU A 505 -24.66 -2.53 21.60
N THR A 506 -25.34 -1.41 21.33
CA THR A 506 -26.33 -1.32 20.26
C THR A 506 -25.68 -0.82 18.98
N PRO A 507 -25.80 -1.53 17.86
CA PRO A 507 -25.30 -1.06 16.57
C PRO A 507 -26.02 0.22 16.12
N ASP A 508 -25.26 1.20 15.63
CA ASP A 508 -25.77 2.38 14.93
C ASP A 508 -25.46 2.22 13.44
N THR A 509 -26.49 1.84 12.67
CA THR A 509 -26.34 1.51 11.26
C THR A 509 -26.97 2.59 10.39
N PRO A 510 -26.19 3.31 9.59
CA PRO A 510 -26.68 4.33 8.66
C PRO A 510 -27.73 3.80 7.67
N ALA A 511 -28.65 4.67 7.26
CA ALA A 511 -29.78 4.32 6.40
C ALA A 511 -29.35 3.77 5.02
N ASP A 512 -28.23 4.23 4.48
CA ASP A 512 -27.67 3.76 3.20
C ASP A 512 -27.09 2.33 3.31
N ILE A 513 -26.56 1.95 4.48
CA ILE A 513 -26.15 0.57 4.79
C ILE A 513 -27.37 -0.33 4.95
N LEU A 514 -28.37 0.10 5.72
CA LEU A 514 -29.63 -0.65 5.87
C LEU A 514 -30.35 -0.87 4.53
N ALA A 515 -30.25 0.08 3.62
CA ALA A 515 -30.84 -0.04 2.29
C ALA A 515 -30.22 -1.14 1.42
N LEU A 516 -29.00 -1.61 1.74
CA LEU A 516 -28.33 -2.69 0.99
C LEU A 516 -29.09 -4.02 1.07
N GLU A 517 -29.74 -4.30 2.18
CA GLU A 517 -30.49 -5.55 2.37
C GLU A 517 -31.69 -5.69 1.42
N ARG A 518 -32.19 -4.55 0.89
CA ARG A 518 -33.34 -4.51 -0.03
C ARG A 518 -32.92 -4.49 -1.51
N LYS A 519 -31.62 -4.43 -1.80
CA LYS A 519 -31.10 -4.40 -3.16
C LYS A 519 -30.95 -5.81 -3.71
N GLU A 520 -31.13 -5.94 -5.02
CA GLU A 520 -30.74 -7.14 -5.74
C GLU A 520 -29.24 -7.37 -5.59
N ALA A 521 -28.85 -8.64 -5.40
CA ALA A 521 -27.45 -9.06 -5.26
C ALA A 521 -27.08 -10.05 -6.36
N ARG A 522 -25.86 -9.87 -6.92
CA ARG A 522 -25.27 -10.76 -7.91
C ARG A 522 -23.92 -11.27 -7.43
N CYS A 523 -23.79 -12.59 -7.32
CA CYS A 523 -22.57 -13.25 -6.90
C CYS A 523 -22.46 -14.63 -7.59
N THR A 524 -21.40 -14.85 -8.32
CA THR A 524 -21.13 -16.14 -8.98
C THR A 524 -20.46 -17.09 -7.99
N PRO A 525 -20.99 -18.29 -7.73
CA PRO A 525 -20.37 -19.22 -6.80
C PRO A 525 -19.12 -19.87 -7.39
N MET A 526 -18.08 -20.00 -6.60
CA MET A 526 -16.92 -20.89 -6.78
C MET A 526 -16.95 -21.92 -5.66
N ARG A 527 -17.43 -23.14 -5.97
CA ARG A 527 -17.65 -24.18 -4.98
C ARG A 527 -16.36 -24.93 -4.66
N LYS A 528 -16.29 -25.55 -3.51
CA LYS A 528 -15.18 -26.43 -3.17
C LYS A 528 -15.14 -27.64 -4.12
N GLY A 529 -14.01 -27.82 -4.81
CA GLY A 529 -13.83 -28.86 -5.84
C GLY A 529 -13.92 -28.34 -7.29
N ASP A 530 -14.40 -27.10 -7.49
CA ASP A 530 -14.30 -26.44 -8.80
C ASP A 530 -12.85 -26.05 -9.09
N ASP A 531 -12.46 -25.99 -10.37
CA ASP A 531 -11.19 -25.40 -10.79
C ASP A 531 -11.31 -23.87 -10.82
N TRP A 532 -11.07 -23.24 -9.67
CA TRP A 532 -11.17 -21.80 -9.50
C TRP A 532 -10.21 -21.02 -10.41
N THR A 533 -9.05 -21.60 -10.70
CA THR A 533 -8.07 -20.98 -11.60
C THR A 533 -8.59 -20.94 -13.02
N GLN A 534 -9.18 -22.02 -13.50
CA GLN A 534 -9.76 -22.07 -14.84
C GLN A 534 -10.98 -21.16 -14.94
N MET A 535 -11.87 -21.13 -13.94
CA MET A 535 -13.03 -20.24 -13.92
C MET A 535 -12.61 -18.77 -14.00
N LEU A 536 -11.54 -18.40 -13.29
CA LEU A 536 -10.99 -17.05 -13.32
C LEU A 536 -10.41 -16.72 -14.72
N ARG A 537 -9.64 -17.64 -15.32
CA ARG A 537 -9.09 -17.49 -16.68
C ARG A 537 -10.19 -17.33 -17.72
N ASP A 538 -11.21 -18.18 -17.70
CA ASP A 538 -12.35 -18.11 -18.63
C ASP A 538 -13.09 -16.77 -18.54
N THR A 539 -13.27 -16.26 -17.32
CA THR A 539 -13.88 -14.95 -17.09
C THR A 539 -13.04 -13.84 -17.71
N ILE A 540 -11.73 -13.83 -17.44
CA ILE A 540 -10.79 -12.82 -17.99
C ILE A 540 -10.77 -12.86 -19.53
N GLU A 541 -10.72 -14.04 -20.12
CA GLU A 541 -10.74 -14.19 -21.59
C GLU A 541 -12.05 -13.71 -22.22
N ASN A 542 -13.19 -13.97 -21.56
CA ASN A 542 -14.49 -13.49 -22.01
C ASN A 542 -14.56 -11.97 -22.01
N LEU A 543 -14.11 -11.31 -20.93
CA LEU A 543 -14.06 -9.86 -20.83
C LEU A 543 -13.15 -9.24 -21.90
N SER A 544 -11.96 -9.80 -22.09
CA SER A 544 -11.04 -9.35 -23.12
C SER A 544 -11.65 -9.44 -24.55
N ARG A 545 -12.40 -10.51 -24.83
CA ARG A 545 -13.09 -10.68 -26.13
C ARG A 545 -14.20 -9.64 -26.32
N GLN A 546 -15.00 -9.39 -25.31
CA GLN A 546 -16.08 -8.39 -25.34
C GLN A 546 -15.52 -7.00 -25.64
N TRP A 547 -14.45 -6.63 -24.94
CA TRP A 547 -13.82 -5.32 -25.13
C TRP A 547 -13.25 -5.15 -26.56
N GLN A 548 -12.56 -6.17 -27.11
CA GLN A 548 -12.04 -6.15 -28.47
C GLN A 548 -13.17 -6.02 -29.53
N GLY A 549 -14.31 -6.64 -29.31
CA GLY A 549 -15.49 -6.52 -30.16
C GLY A 549 -16.10 -5.12 -30.18
N HIS A 550 -16.04 -4.38 -29.08
CA HIS A 550 -16.55 -3.02 -29.01
C HIS A 550 -15.71 -2.03 -29.84
N PHE A 551 -14.39 -2.21 -29.91
CA PHE A 551 -13.50 -1.34 -30.70
C PHE A 551 -13.60 -1.57 -32.22
N GLN A 552 -13.97 -2.77 -32.66
CA GLN A 552 -14.17 -3.07 -34.07
C GLN A 552 -15.49 -2.50 -34.63
N ASN A 553 -16.44 -2.14 -33.77
CA ASN A 553 -17.78 -1.70 -34.14
C ASN A 553 -18.01 -0.19 -33.92
N THR A 554 -17.04 0.60 -33.49
CA THR A 554 -17.14 2.06 -33.41
C THR A 554 -16.63 2.63 -34.73
N PRO A 555 -17.48 3.23 -35.60
CA PRO A 555 -17.00 3.95 -36.77
C PRO A 555 -16.16 5.14 -36.32
N GLU A 556 -15.03 5.37 -37.00
CA GLU A 556 -14.13 6.53 -36.82
C GLU A 556 -14.87 7.87 -36.96
#